data_52b19b90f972cd8a5fb5a423a2055ec1
#
_entry.id   52b19b90f972cd8a5fb5a423a2055ec1
#
_cell.length_a   1.000
_cell.length_b   1.000
_cell.length_c   1.000
_cell.angle_alpha   90.00
_cell.angle_beta   90.00
_cell.angle_gamma   90.00
#
_symmetry.space_group_name_H-M   'P 1'
#
loop_
_entity.id
_entity.type
_entity.pdbx_description
1 polymer ?
#
loop_
_entity_poly.entity_id
_entity_poly.type
_entity_poly.pdbx_seq_one_letter_code
_entity_poly.pdbx_strand_id
1 'polypeptide(L)'
;NNACIRSNIPLVDCSMYAMEGRVIPIVPGTSQCLRCIYPDEPTHWKRKFPVMGAVSALVAQIGVIEGIKILTNFMPPNIGSMITIDANEPSIEKIKLAHKNINCKTCNSISPR
;
A
#
# COMPACT_ATOMS: atom_id res chain seq x y z
N ASN A 1 -8.38 4.72 1.28
CA ASN A 1 -7.41 5.45 2.12
C ASN A 1 -8.12 6.36 3.14
N ASN A 2 -8.87 7.37 2.70
CA ASN A 2 -9.46 8.37 3.61
C ASN A 2 -10.39 7.75 4.68
N ALA A 3 -11.23 6.78 4.31
CA ALA A 3 -12.11 6.10 5.26
C ALA A 3 -11.32 5.34 6.33
N CYS A 4 -10.34 4.53 5.91
CA CYS A 4 -9.50 3.77 6.84
C CYS A 4 -8.72 4.69 7.78
N ILE A 5 -8.13 5.77 7.26
CA ILE A 5 -7.40 6.74 8.08
C ILE A 5 -8.33 7.38 9.11
N ARG A 6 -9.52 7.88 8.71
CA ARG A 6 -10.46 8.51 9.65
C ARG A 6 -11.01 7.55 10.70
N SER A 7 -11.22 6.30 10.33
CA SER A 7 -11.71 5.26 11.25
C SER A 7 -10.59 4.61 12.07
N ASN A 8 -9.35 5.04 11.88
CA ASN A 8 -8.17 4.45 12.53
C ASN A 8 -8.06 2.93 12.30
N ILE A 9 -8.38 2.47 11.08
CA ILE A 9 -8.34 1.08 10.66
C ILE A 9 -7.15 0.87 9.72
N PRO A 10 -6.32 -0.17 9.93
CA PRO A 10 -5.26 -0.51 9.01
C PRO A 10 -5.78 -0.79 7.59
N LEU A 11 -4.99 -0.45 6.60
CA LEU A 11 -5.25 -0.66 5.18
C LEU A 11 -4.07 -1.39 4.55
N VAL A 12 -4.33 -2.41 3.76
CA VAL A 12 -3.32 -2.98 2.85
C VAL A 12 -3.73 -2.60 1.43
N ASP A 13 -3.01 -1.64 0.87
CA ASP A 13 -3.21 -1.23 -0.53
C ASP A 13 -2.55 -2.23 -1.46
N CYS A 14 -3.36 -2.82 -2.35
CA CYS A 14 -2.91 -3.77 -3.36
C CYS A 14 -3.27 -3.22 -4.73
N SER A 15 -2.28 -3.01 -5.57
CA SER A 15 -2.50 -2.48 -6.92
C SER A 15 -1.62 -3.18 -7.93
N MET A 16 -2.10 -3.27 -9.18
CA MET A 16 -1.37 -3.88 -10.28
C MET A 16 -1.64 -3.15 -11.59
N TYR A 17 -0.68 -3.25 -12.49
CA TYR A 17 -0.78 -2.79 -13.86
C TYR A 17 0.03 -3.74 -14.75
N ALA A 18 -0.64 -4.38 -15.72
CA ALA A 18 -0.01 -5.36 -16.61
C ALA A 18 0.70 -6.49 -15.83
N MET A 19 2.02 -6.52 -15.89
CA MET A 19 2.88 -7.53 -15.26
C MET A 19 3.53 -7.02 -13.96
N GLU A 20 3.16 -5.85 -13.49
CA GLU A 20 3.73 -5.24 -12.29
C GLU A 20 2.66 -5.08 -11.20
N GLY A 21 3.10 -5.13 -9.96
CA GLY A 21 2.22 -4.91 -8.82
C GLY A 21 2.93 -4.29 -7.63
N ARG A 22 2.14 -3.85 -6.67
CA ARG A 22 2.64 -3.30 -5.41
C ARG A 22 1.68 -3.56 -4.27
N VAL A 23 2.25 -3.71 -3.09
CA VAL A 23 1.51 -3.86 -1.83
C VAL A 23 2.08 -2.86 -0.82
N ILE A 24 1.21 -2.08 -0.20
CA ILE A 24 1.60 -1.08 0.79
C ILE A 24 0.76 -1.27 2.06
N PRO A 25 1.34 -1.86 3.11
CA PRO A 25 0.69 -1.93 4.42
C PRO A 25 0.69 -0.55 5.09
N ILE A 26 -0.48 -0.08 5.49
CA ILE A 26 -0.68 1.23 6.11
C ILE A 26 -1.33 1.06 7.47
N VAL A 27 -0.68 1.59 8.51
CA VAL A 27 -1.24 1.66 9.86
C VAL A 27 -1.42 3.14 10.22
N PRO A 28 -2.66 3.62 10.40
CA PRO A 28 -2.94 5.00 10.74
C PRO A 28 -2.15 5.46 11.98
N GLY A 29 -1.62 6.67 11.93
CA GLY A 29 -0.78 7.22 12.99
C GLY A 29 0.68 6.75 12.99
N THR A 30 0.97 5.57 12.45
CA THR A 30 2.31 4.95 12.46
C THR A 30 3.03 5.08 11.13
N SER A 31 2.35 4.84 10.01
CA SER A 31 2.95 4.90 8.68
C SER A 31 2.45 6.06 7.83
N GLN A 32 3.08 6.22 6.66
CA GLN A 32 2.56 7.07 5.61
C GLN A 32 1.21 6.53 5.13
N CYS A 33 0.30 7.42 4.76
CA CYS A 33 -0.92 7.03 4.02
C CYS A 33 -0.69 7.18 2.51
N LEU A 34 -1.63 6.71 1.69
CA LEU A 34 -1.49 6.82 0.23
C LEU A 34 -1.34 8.28 -0.24
N ARG A 35 -1.96 9.24 0.45
CA ARG A 35 -1.81 10.67 0.11
C ARG A 35 -0.43 11.24 0.45
N CYS A 36 0.32 10.63 1.38
CA CYS A 36 1.72 10.97 1.60
C CYS A 36 2.61 10.50 0.44
N ILE A 37 2.28 9.32 -0.12
CA ILE A 37 3.05 8.68 -1.18
C ILE A 37 2.68 9.28 -2.54
N TYR A 38 1.39 9.55 -2.75
CA TYR A 38 0.81 10.11 -3.97
C TYR A 38 0.03 11.38 -3.60
N PRO A 39 0.69 12.54 -3.46
CA PRO A 39 0.05 13.79 -3.04
C PRO A 39 -0.93 14.33 -4.07
N ASP A 40 -0.65 14.11 -5.35
CA ASP A 40 -1.47 14.60 -6.44
C ASP A 40 -2.40 13.52 -6.98
N GLU A 41 -3.59 13.92 -7.41
CA GLU A 41 -4.48 13.04 -8.15
C GLU A 41 -4.02 12.94 -9.61
N PRO A 42 -4.09 11.75 -10.22
CA PRO A 42 -3.72 11.62 -11.63
C PRO A 42 -4.67 12.47 -12.48
N THR A 43 -4.10 13.32 -13.33
CA THR A 43 -4.85 14.22 -14.22
C THR A 43 -5.58 13.49 -15.35
N HIS A 44 -5.12 12.27 -15.66
CA HIS A 44 -5.70 11.42 -16.70
C HIS A 44 -5.88 9.99 -16.18
N TRP A 45 -7.12 9.64 -15.85
CA TRP A 45 -7.48 8.29 -15.48
C TRP A 45 -7.92 7.50 -16.72
N LYS A 46 -7.17 6.48 -17.10
CA LYS A 46 -7.59 5.54 -18.16
C LYS A 46 -8.61 4.56 -17.59
N ARG A 47 -9.81 4.51 -18.15
CA ARG A 47 -10.84 3.54 -17.75
C ARG A 47 -10.50 2.10 -18.13
N LYS A 48 -9.61 1.90 -19.11
CA LYS A 48 -9.14 0.60 -19.55
C LYS A 48 -7.63 0.54 -19.38
N PHE A 49 -7.16 -0.51 -18.72
CA PHE A 49 -5.74 -0.80 -18.54
C PHE A 49 -5.52 -2.32 -18.62
N PRO A 50 -4.32 -2.77 -19.00
CA PRO A 50 -4.04 -4.19 -19.10
C PRO A 50 -4.09 -4.86 -17.73
N VAL A 51 -4.77 -6.01 -17.66
CA VAL A 51 -4.91 -6.81 -16.44
C VAL A 51 -4.55 -8.26 -16.79
N MET A 52 -3.60 -8.82 -16.04
CA MET A 52 -3.35 -10.25 -16.02
C MET A 52 -3.82 -10.82 -14.69
N GLY A 53 -4.79 -11.75 -14.74
CA GLY A 53 -5.39 -12.31 -13.54
C GLY A 53 -4.40 -12.99 -12.61
N ALA A 54 -3.37 -13.65 -13.15
CA ALA A 54 -2.33 -14.28 -12.36
C ALA A 54 -1.50 -13.26 -11.55
N VAL A 55 -1.19 -12.09 -12.12
CA VAL A 55 -0.48 -11.01 -11.42
C VAL A 55 -1.38 -10.39 -10.34
N SER A 56 -2.64 -10.16 -10.65
CA SER A 56 -3.63 -9.71 -9.68
C SER A 56 -3.75 -10.65 -8.48
N ALA A 57 -3.81 -11.96 -8.74
CA ALA A 57 -3.85 -12.99 -7.70
C ALA A 57 -2.57 -12.99 -6.84
N LEU A 58 -1.40 -12.89 -7.45
CA LEU A 58 -0.11 -12.85 -6.74
C LEU A 58 -0.03 -11.63 -5.81
N VAL A 59 -0.39 -10.46 -6.30
CA VAL A 59 -0.42 -9.22 -5.51
C VAL A 59 -1.40 -9.35 -4.34
N ALA A 60 -2.59 -9.88 -4.57
CA ALA A 60 -3.59 -10.09 -3.54
C ALA A 60 -3.09 -11.04 -2.44
N GLN A 61 -2.42 -12.14 -2.80
CA GLN A 61 -1.87 -13.09 -1.81
C GLN A 61 -0.80 -12.46 -0.92
N ILE A 62 0.09 -11.65 -1.49
CA ILE A 62 1.08 -10.91 -0.70
C ILE A 62 0.38 -9.92 0.23
N GLY A 63 -0.66 -9.24 -0.26
CA GLY A 63 -1.49 -8.35 0.56
C GLY A 63 -2.17 -9.06 1.73
N VAL A 64 -2.70 -10.25 1.51
CA VAL A 64 -3.29 -11.10 2.57
C VAL A 64 -2.26 -11.45 3.64
N ILE A 65 -1.03 -11.80 3.25
CA ILE A 65 0.06 -12.08 4.20
C ILE A 65 0.34 -10.86 5.10
N GLU A 66 0.44 -9.67 4.53
CA GLU A 66 0.64 -8.44 5.30
C GLU A 66 -0.57 -8.14 6.21
N GLY A 67 -1.79 -8.37 5.74
CA GLY A 67 -3.00 -8.24 6.55
C GLY A 67 -3.02 -9.18 7.75
N ILE A 68 -2.64 -10.44 7.57
CA ILE A 68 -2.53 -11.43 8.65
C ILE A 68 -1.47 -10.99 9.67
N LYS A 69 -0.30 -10.52 9.24
CA LYS A 69 0.74 -10.00 10.13
C LYS A 69 0.23 -8.86 11.00
N ILE A 70 -0.52 -7.91 10.40
CA ILE A 70 -1.10 -6.78 11.13
C ILE A 70 -2.12 -7.25 12.18
N LEU A 71 -2.96 -8.21 11.82
CA LEU A 71 -4.04 -8.69 12.71
C LEU A 71 -3.54 -9.59 13.84
N THR A 72 -2.51 -10.38 13.61
CA THR A 72 -2.09 -11.44 14.51
C THR A 72 -0.78 -11.17 15.24
N ASN A 73 0.01 -10.21 14.76
CA ASN A 73 1.35 -9.89 15.25
C ASN A 73 2.32 -11.11 15.30
N PHE A 74 2.07 -12.17 14.51
CA PHE A 74 2.94 -13.35 14.50
C PHE A 74 4.31 -13.06 13.88
N MET A 75 4.38 -12.07 12.99
CA MET A 75 5.61 -11.52 12.40
C MET A 75 5.45 -10.02 12.16
N PRO A 76 6.54 -9.26 12.15
CA PRO A 76 6.47 -7.84 11.84
C PRO A 76 5.92 -7.58 10.42
N PRO A 77 4.86 -6.78 10.25
CA PRO A 77 4.42 -6.34 8.93
C PRO A 77 5.41 -5.33 8.33
N ASN A 78 5.42 -5.20 7.01
CA ASN A 78 6.32 -4.31 6.29
C ASN A 78 5.84 -2.84 6.29
N ILE A 79 5.50 -2.32 7.47
CA ILE A 79 5.03 -0.95 7.66
C ILE A 79 6.11 0.06 7.23
N GLY A 80 5.71 1.13 6.54
CA GLY A 80 6.64 2.14 6.04
C GLY A 80 7.44 1.69 4.81
N SER A 81 7.04 0.60 4.19
CA SER A 81 7.66 0.07 2.97
C SER A 81 6.60 -0.23 1.91
N MET A 82 7.03 -0.24 0.66
CA MET A 82 6.27 -0.72 -0.49
C MET A 82 6.90 -2.04 -0.94
N ILE A 83 6.10 -3.07 -1.10
CA ILE A 83 6.51 -4.33 -1.72
C ILE A 83 6.17 -4.22 -3.20
N THR A 84 7.18 -4.29 -4.05
CA THR A 84 7.02 -4.27 -5.51
C THR A 84 7.17 -5.65 -6.09
N ILE A 85 6.35 -5.96 -7.07
CA ILE A 85 6.33 -7.24 -7.77
C ILE A 85 6.53 -6.94 -9.25
N ASP A 86 7.54 -7.55 -9.86
CA ASP A 86 7.72 -7.58 -11.31
C ASP A 86 7.59 -9.01 -11.79
N ALA A 87 6.60 -9.28 -12.63
CA ALA A 87 6.36 -10.61 -13.19
C ALA A 87 6.97 -10.80 -14.58
N ASN A 88 7.53 -9.74 -15.21
CA ASN A 88 8.28 -9.87 -16.45
C ASN A 88 9.63 -10.56 -16.20
N GLU A 89 10.37 -10.05 -15.22
CA GLU A 89 11.58 -10.68 -14.68
C GLU A 89 11.29 -10.99 -13.20
N PRO A 90 10.83 -12.21 -12.88
CA PRO A 90 10.20 -12.47 -11.58
C PRO A 90 11.03 -12.01 -10.39
N SER A 91 10.58 -10.94 -9.75
CA SER A 91 11.20 -10.40 -8.55
C SER A 91 10.13 -9.84 -7.60
N ILE A 92 10.44 -9.94 -6.31
CA ILE A 92 9.66 -9.30 -5.24
C ILE A 92 10.67 -8.53 -4.38
N GLU A 93 10.51 -7.22 -4.33
CA GLU A 93 11.43 -6.34 -3.63
C GLU A 93 10.71 -5.48 -2.59
N LYS A 94 11.42 -5.12 -1.53
CA LYS A 94 10.93 -4.18 -0.52
C LYS A 94 11.66 -2.85 -0.66
N ILE A 95 10.91 -1.79 -0.91
CA ILE A 95 11.40 -0.43 -1.01
C ILE A 95 10.96 0.35 0.23
N LYS A 96 11.90 0.90 0.98
CA LYS A 96 11.60 1.76 2.11
C LYS A 96 11.02 3.09 1.61
N LEU A 97 9.88 3.46 2.14
CA LEU A 97 9.22 4.73 1.81
C LEU A 97 9.87 5.90 2.56
N ALA A 98 9.77 7.10 1.98
CA ALA A 98 10.15 8.33 2.64
C ALA A 98 9.36 8.55 3.93
N HIS A 99 9.81 9.47 4.78
CA HIS A 99 9.10 9.81 6.02
C HIS A 99 7.68 10.32 5.74
N LYS A 100 6.80 10.13 6.75
CA LYS A 100 5.45 10.68 6.72
C LYS A 100 5.48 12.17 6.43
N ASN A 101 4.66 12.62 5.48
CA ASN A 101 4.54 14.03 5.16
C ASN A 101 3.82 14.76 6.32
N ILE A 102 4.53 15.63 7.02
CA ILE A 102 4.00 16.41 8.15
C ILE A 102 2.85 17.35 7.76
N ASN A 103 2.76 17.71 6.47
CA ASN A 103 1.70 18.57 5.94
C ASN A 103 0.58 17.78 5.26
N CYS A 104 0.54 16.44 5.41
CA CYS A 104 -0.48 15.62 4.79
C CYS A 104 -1.86 15.92 5.37
N LYS A 105 -2.75 16.47 4.57
CA LYS A 105 -4.13 16.80 4.96
C LYS A 105 -4.97 15.60 5.39
N THR A 106 -4.57 14.39 5.02
CA THR A 106 -5.32 13.17 5.29
C THR A 106 -4.95 12.51 6.61
N CYS A 107 -3.67 12.45 6.95
CA CYS A 107 -3.21 11.66 8.10
C CYS A 107 -2.48 12.47 9.18
N ASN A 108 -2.28 13.78 8.99
CA ASN A 108 -1.52 14.60 9.93
C ASN A 108 -2.22 14.82 11.28
N SER A 109 -3.55 14.77 11.31
CA SER A 109 -4.36 14.99 12.51
C SER A 109 -4.54 13.74 13.38
N ILE A 110 -3.94 12.60 13.01
CA ILE A 110 -4.14 11.33 13.71
C ILE A 110 -2.93 11.04 14.59
N SER A 111 -3.19 10.86 15.89
CA SER A 111 -2.19 10.43 16.86
C SER A 111 -1.71 9.00 16.55
N PRO A 112 -0.44 8.67 16.86
CA PRO A 112 0.06 7.31 16.78
C PRO A 112 -0.78 6.33 17.62
N ARG A 113 -0.92 5.16 17.13
CA ARG A 113 -1.51 4.03 17.88
C ARG A 113 -0.58 3.57 18.99
#